data_47cf7788519563864976753bba085f09
#
_entry.id   47cf7788519563864976753bba085f09
#
_cell.length_a   1.000
_cell.length_b   1.000
_cell.length_c   1.000
_cell.angle_alpha   90.00
_cell.angle_beta   90.00
_cell.angle_gamma   90.00
#
_symmetry.space_group_name_H-M   'P 1'
#
loop_
_entity.id
_entity.type
_entity.pdbx_description
1 polymer ?
#
loop_
_entity_poly.entity_id
_entity_poly.type
_entity_poly.pdbx_seq_one_letter_code
_entity_poly.pdbx_strand_id
1 'polypeptide(L)'
;MSLRNVAIIAHVDHGKTTLVDQLFRQSGTFRDNQRVEERAMDSNDLEKERGITILAKCTSVEWEHDGTTTHINIVDTPGHADFGAEVERILSMVDGVILLVDSAEGPMPQTKFVTGKALALGLKPIVVVNKIDRPDARPAEVLDECFELFLSLDANDEQLDFPVLYASGRNGYAGRTDDVRSGDLTPMFETIVSHVPAPGLDPEGEFKMLATLLDRDPFLGRILTGRIESGRLDVNMPIKALDVNGNPVEDGRATKVFAFRGLERVPVESAEAGDIVAIAGLTKATVSNTIAAPTVTAPLAARPIDPPTLAMSFSVNDSPYAGRDGDKVQSRVIRDRLIREAEGNVAIRVTETQGG
;
A
#
# COMPACT_ATOMS: atom_id res chain seq x y z
N MET A 1 22.55 3.45 -5.28
CA MET A 1 21.17 3.81 -5.69
C MET A 1 20.46 4.24 -4.41
N SER A 2 19.75 5.35 -4.39
CA SER A 2 19.00 5.80 -3.20
C SER A 2 17.61 5.16 -3.23
N LEU A 3 17.06 4.80 -2.06
CA LEU A 3 15.74 4.17 -1.93
C LEU A 3 14.85 5.01 -1.02
N ARG A 4 13.56 5.16 -1.39
CA ARG A 4 12.52 5.77 -0.54
C ARG A 4 11.26 4.92 -0.61
N ASN A 5 10.65 4.70 0.54
CA ASN A 5 9.38 3.99 0.65
C ASN A 5 8.32 4.96 1.18
N VAL A 6 7.29 5.24 0.38
CA VAL A 6 6.22 6.17 0.75
C VAL A 6 4.86 5.55 0.54
N ALA A 7 3.92 5.83 1.44
CA ALA A 7 2.51 5.53 1.24
C ALA A 7 1.74 6.79 0.86
N ILE A 8 0.69 6.65 0.06
CA ILE A 8 -0.24 7.75 -0.25
C ILE A 8 -1.55 7.51 0.48
N ILE A 9 -1.88 8.43 1.37
CA ILE A 9 -3.12 8.48 2.13
C ILE A 9 -4.02 9.55 1.52
N ALA A 10 -5.24 9.19 1.16
CA ALA A 10 -6.22 10.13 0.64
C ALA A 10 -7.63 9.67 0.96
N HIS A 11 -8.55 10.63 1.09
CA HIS A 11 -9.97 10.32 1.04
C HIS A 11 -10.38 9.90 -0.39
N VAL A 12 -11.51 9.21 -0.49
CA VAL A 12 -12.13 8.89 -1.79
C VAL A 12 -12.34 10.20 -2.57
N ASP A 13 -12.08 10.17 -3.86
CA ASP A 13 -12.19 11.31 -4.77
C ASP A 13 -11.23 12.50 -4.53
N HIS A 14 -10.30 12.46 -3.57
CA HIS A 14 -9.27 13.50 -3.41
C HIS A 14 -8.20 13.51 -4.52
N GLY A 15 -8.28 12.56 -5.47
CA GLY A 15 -7.43 12.53 -6.67
C GLY A 15 -6.17 11.68 -6.54
N LYS A 16 -6.15 10.71 -5.62
CA LYS A 16 -5.02 9.81 -5.38
C LYS A 16 -4.57 9.10 -6.66
N THR A 17 -5.46 8.36 -7.31
CA THR A 17 -5.15 7.60 -8.53
C THR A 17 -4.65 8.53 -9.65
N THR A 18 -5.28 9.69 -9.82
CA THR A 18 -4.87 10.68 -10.83
C THR A 18 -3.46 11.22 -10.57
N LEU A 19 -3.13 11.50 -9.31
CA LEU A 19 -1.80 11.98 -8.93
C LEU A 19 -0.74 10.90 -9.18
N VAL A 20 -1.02 9.66 -8.79
CA VAL A 20 -0.10 8.53 -8.99
C VAL A 20 0.13 8.27 -10.49
N ASP A 21 -0.91 8.33 -11.32
CA ASP A 21 -0.77 8.22 -12.78
C ASP A 21 0.16 9.31 -13.35
N GLN A 22 0.10 10.53 -12.82
CA GLN A 22 1.01 11.61 -13.22
C GLN A 22 2.44 11.41 -12.72
N LEU A 23 2.63 10.89 -11.51
CA LEU A 23 3.95 10.51 -11.01
C LEU A 23 4.60 9.46 -11.93
N PHE A 24 3.84 8.46 -12.37
CA PHE A 24 4.34 7.48 -13.33
C PHE A 24 4.75 8.09 -14.68
N ARG A 25 3.92 8.97 -15.22
CA ARG A 25 4.19 9.60 -16.52
C ARG A 25 5.44 10.47 -16.48
N GLN A 26 5.65 11.18 -15.39
CA GLN A 26 6.72 12.18 -15.28
C GLN A 26 8.04 11.62 -14.71
N SER A 27 8.01 10.44 -14.10
CA SER A 27 9.23 9.75 -13.64
C SER A 27 10.07 9.14 -14.76
N GLY A 28 9.56 9.11 -16.00
CA GLY A 28 10.23 8.42 -17.10
C GLY A 28 10.14 6.90 -17.06
N THR A 29 9.38 6.33 -16.13
CA THR A 29 9.21 4.88 -15.96
C THR A 29 8.51 4.23 -17.18
N PHE A 30 7.67 4.98 -17.88
CA PHE A 30 7.00 4.53 -19.10
C PHE A 30 7.66 5.12 -20.36
N ARG A 31 7.73 4.30 -21.41
CA ARG A 31 8.18 4.79 -22.73
C ARG A 31 7.12 5.74 -23.31
N ASP A 32 7.54 6.78 -24.02
CA ASP A 32 6.71 7.84 -24.62
C ASP A 32 5.52 7.31 -25.46
N ASN A 33 5.58 6.09 -25.95
CA ASN A 33 4.54 5.43 -26.76
C ASN A 33 3.67 4.43 -25.99
N GLN A 34 3.88 4.24 -24.69
CA GLN A 34 3.09 3.34 -23.86
C GLN A 34 1.84 4.09 -23.40
N ARG A 35 0.66 3.73 -23.92
CA ARG A 35 -0.62 4.24 -23.41
C ARG A 35 -0.85 3.68 -22.03
N VAL A 36 -0.68 4.50 -21.01
CA VAL A 36 -1.14 4.20 -19.67
C VAL A 36 -2.65 4.43 -19.67
N GLU A 37 -3.43 3.39 -19.40
CA GLU A 37 -4.87 3.54 -19.19
C GLU A 37 -5.11 4.48 -18.02
N GLU A 38 -6.11 5.34 -18.11
CA GLU A 38 -6.55 6.13 -16.97
C GLU A 38 -6.96 5.19 -15.83
N ARG A 39 -6.54 5.49 -14.59
CA ARG A 39 -6.71 4.62 -13.41
C ARG A 39 -5.95 3.28 -13.53
N ALA A 40 -4.73 3.34 -14.02
CA ALA A 40 -3.88 2.15 -14.18
C ALA A 40 -3.69 1.35 -12.88
N MET A 41 -3.82 1.99 -11.71
CA MET A 41 -3.79 1.35 -10.40
C MET A 41 -5.06 0.57 -10.07
N ASP A 42 -6.25 0.97 -10.56
CA ASP A 42 -7.53 0.32 -10.26
C ASP A 42 -7.78 -0.84 -11.23
N SER A 43 -7.12 -1.97 -11.03
CA SER A 43 -7.16 -3.12 -11.95
C SER A 43 -8.31 -4.10 -11.67
N ASN A 44 -8.94 -4.04 -10.50
CA ASN A 44 -10.04 -4.92 -10.11
C ASN A 44 -11.38 -4.37 -10.65
N ASP A 45 -12.22 -5.24 -11.21
CA ASP A 45 -13.55 -4.85 -11.74
C ASP A 45 -14.41 -4.17 -10.67
N LEU A 46 -14.33 -4.60 -9.41
CA LEU A 46 -15.04 -3.96 -8.30
C LEU A 46 -14.49 -2.57 -7.97
N GLU A 47 -13.19 -2.35 -8.06
CA GLU A 47 -12.56 -1.03 -7.88
C GLU A 47 -13.02 -0.07 -8.97
N LYS A 48 -13.05 -0.54 -10.23
CA LYS A 48 -13.54 0.25 -11.38
C LYS A 48 -15.02 0.59 -11.24
N GLU A 49 -15.85 -0.38 -10.82
CA GLU A 49 -17.30 -0.19 -10.63
C GLU A 49 -17.59 0.79 -9.49
N ARG A 50 -16.87 0.66 -8.36
CA ARG A 50 -17.10 1.46 -7.15
C ARG A 50 -16.34 2.78 -7.16
N GLY A 51 -15.30 2.92 -7.99
CA GLY A 51 -14.44 4.10 -8.04
C GLY A 51 -13.54 4.26 -6.81
N ILE A 52 -13.30 3.20 -6.04
CA ILE A 52 -12.49 3.22 -4.81
C ILE A 52 -11.38 2.17 -4.89
N THR A 53 -10.22 2.46 -4.30
CA THR A 53 -9.16 1.46 -4.09
C THR A 53 -9.58 0.52 -2.96
N ILE A 54 -9.66 -0.78 -3.26
CA ILE A 54 -10.02 -1.83 -2.30
C ILE A 54 -8.77 -2.55 -1.81
N LEU A 55 -7.85 -2.89 -2.74
CA LEU A 55 -6.62 -3.60 -2.45
C LEU A 55 -5.43 -2.67 -2.53
N ALA A 56 -4.57 -2.75 -1.54
CA ALA A 56 -3.30 -2.05 -1.58
C ALA A 56 -2.42 -2.54 -2.72
N LYS A 57 -1.75 -1.62 -3.37
CA LYS A 57 -0.83 -1.92 -4.47
C LYS A 57 0.53 -1.29 -4.22
N CYS A 58 1.56 -2.09 -4.41
CA CYS A 58 2.93 -1.60 -4.41
C CYS A 58 3.35 -1.31 -5.84
N THR A 59 3.92 -0.16 -6.05
CA THR A 59 4.46 0.29 -7.32
C THR A 59 5.79 0.98 -7.09
N SER A 60 6.55 1.23 -8.13
CA SER A 60 7.76 2.02 -7.99
C SER A 60 8.03 2.90 -9.19
N VAL A 61 8.74 3.98 -8.95
CA VAL A 61 9.27 4.87 -9.98
C VAL A 61 10.76 5.07 -9.80
N GLU A 62 11.47 5.25 -10.88
CA GLU A 62 12.86 5.70 -10.86
C GLU A 62 12.89 7.18 -11.21
N TRP A 63 13.46 8.00 -10.33
CA TRP A 63 13.61 9.42 -10.55
C TRP A 63 15.08 9.81 -10.60
N GLU A 64 15.47 10.41 -11.70
CA GLU A 64 16.83 10.88 -11.92
C GLU A 64 16.90 12.40 -11.74
N HIS A 65 17.76 12.84 -10.83
CA HIS A 65 18.02 14.24 -10.58
C HIS A 65 19.49 14.45 -10.24
N ASP A 66 20.14 15.44 -10.87
CA ASP A 66 21.55 15.78 -10.69
C ASP A 66 22.51 14.57 -10.80
N GLY A 67 22.23 13.67 -11.73
CA GLY A 67 23.03 12.46 -11.96
C GLY A 67 22.89 11.38 -10.89
N THR A 68 21.92 11.53 -9.98
CA THR A 68 21.59 10.53 -8.97
C THR A 68 20.23 9.92 -9.26
N THR A 69 20.19 8.59 -9.39
CA THR A 69 18.92 7.85 -9.54
C THR A 69 18.42 7.44 -8.16
N THR A 70 17.20 7.84 -7.84
CA THR A 70 16.48 7.41 -6.64
C THR A 70 15.33 6.49 -7.03
N HIS A 71 15.28 5.31 -6.42
CA HIS A 71 14.16 4.39 -6.52
C HIS A 71 13.13 4.75 -5.44
N ILE A 72 11.89 5.03 -5.85
CA ILE A 72 10.81 5.42 -4.94
C ILE A 72 9.72 4.38 -5.04
N ASN A 73 9.55 3.59 -3.99
CA ASN A 73 8.40 2.72 -3.84
C ASN A 73 7.21 3.55 -3.37
N ILE A 74 6.10 3.41 -4.08
CA ILE A 74 4.83 4.07 -3.77
C ILE A 74 3.84 2.98 -3.40
N VAL A 75 3.36 3.00 -2.18
CA VAL A 75 2.34 2.06 -1.70
C VAL A 75 1.01 2.79 -1.65
N ASP A 76 0.08 2.34 -2.48
CA ASP A 76 -1.27 2.86 -2.51
C ASP A 76 -2.09 2.26 -1.36
N THR A 77 -2.71 3.10 -0.54
CA THR A 77 -3.51 2.65 0.59
C THR A 77 -5.00 2.72 0.25
N PRO A 78 -5.80 1.72 0.67
CA PRO A 78 -7.24 1.84 0.63
C PRO A 78 -7.71 3.10 1.36
N GLY A 79 -8.61 3.86 0.75
CA GLY A 79 -9.11 5.11 1.32
C GLY A 79 -10.26 4.94 2.31
N HIS A 80 -10.84 3.74 2.45
CA HIS A 80 -12.03 3.50 3.26
C HIS A 80 -11.69 2.95 4.65
N ALA A 81 -12.38 3.41 5.69
CA ALA A 81 -12.13 3.02 7.08
C ALA A 81 -12.32 1.51 7.35
N ASP A 82 -13.11 0.81 6.52
CA ASP A 82 -13.34 -0.63 6.63
C ASP A 82 -12.07 -1.47 6.42
N PHE A 83 -11.03 -0.89 5.80
CA PHE A 83 -9.75 -1.54 5.53
C PHE A 83 -8.65 -1.18 6.55
N GLY A 84 -9.02 -0.74 7.75
CA GLY A 84 -8.08 -0.24 8.76
C GLY A 84 -6.92 -1.17 9.09
N ALA A 85 -7.18 -2.46 9.22
CA ALA A 85 -6.15 -3.46 9.51
C ALA A 85 -5.16 -3.64 8.33
N GLU A 86 -5.63 -3.52 7.10
CA GLU A 86 -4.78 -3.56 5.90
C GLU A 86 -3.92 -2.32 5.79
N VAL A 87 -4.51 -1.15 6.01
CA VAL A 87 -3.81 0.14 6.03
C VAL A 87 -2.66 0.13 7.04
N GLU A 88 -2.88 -0.35 8.26
CA GLU A 88 -1.84 -0.39 9.29
C GLU A 88 -0.65 -1.28 8.91
N ARG A 89 -0.92 -2.42 8.27
CA ARG A 89 0.13 -3.30 7.75
C ARG A 89 0.94 -2.64 6.63
N ILE A 90 0.25 -1.96 5.72
CA ILE A 90 0.89 -1.25 4.60
C ILE A 90 1.80 -0.16 5.12
N LEU A 91 1.33 0.62 6.08
CA LEU A 91 2.12 1.70 6.69
C LEU A 91 3.39 1.18 7.38
N SER A 92 3.44 -0.09 7.80
CA SER A 92 4.65 -0.68 8.36
C SER A 92 5.77 -0.92 7.33
N MET A 93 5.46 -0.89 6.03
CA MET A 93 6.45 -1.08 4.96
C MET A 93 7.12 0.21 4.49
N VAL A 94 6.68 1.37 4.96
CA VAL A 94 7.11 2.67 4.45
C VAL A 94 7.80 3.51 5.51
N ASP A 95 8.52 4.53 5.07
CA ASP A 95 9.30 5.42 5.93
C ASP A 95 8.72 6.85 5.95
N GLY A 96 7.80 7.15 5.03
CA GLY A 96 7.07 8.40 4.97
C GLY A 96 5.68 8.24 4.38
N VAL A 97 4.84 9.26 4.56
CA VAL A 97 3.48 9.28 4.03
C VAL A 97 3.18 10.59 3.32
N ILE A 98 2.47 10.49 2.22
CA ILE A 98 1.90 11.64 1.51
C ILE A 98 0.42 11.71 1.89
N LEU A 99 0.04 12.75 2.61
CA LEU A 99 -1.35 13.05 2.92
C LEU A 99 -1.90 13.95 1.82
N LEU A 100 -2.75 13.38 0.97
CA LEU A 100 -3.39 14.09 -0.14
C LEU A 100 -4.77 14.58 0.28
N VAL A 101 -4.98 15.89 0.22
CA VAL A 101 -6.21 16.55 0.64
C VAL A 101 -6.76 17.41 -0.49
N ASP A 102 -8.06 17.32 -0.75
CA ASP A 102 -8.75 18.21 -1.71
C ASP A 102 -8.77 19.64 -1.18
N SER A 103 -8.38 20.60 -2.01
CA SER A 103 -8.29 22.02 -1.66
C SER A 103 -9.64 22.70 -1.37
N ALA A 104 -10.76 22.08 -1.70
CA ALA A 104 -12.09 22.58 -1.41
C ALA A 104 -12.74 21.88 -0.22
N GLU A 105 -12.53 20.56 -0.08
CA GLU A 105 -13.19 19.73 0.94
C GLU A 105 -12.44 19.72 2.27
N GLY A 106 -11.09 19.72 2.22
CA GLY A 106 -10.28 19.60 3.42
C GLY A 106 -10.13 18.15 3.91
N PRO A 107 -9.52 17.92 5.10
CA PRO A 107 -9.32 16.60 5.65
C PRO A 107 -10.64 15.99 6.14
N MET A 108 -10.95 14.77 5.65
CA MET A 108 -12.19 14.06 5.94
C MET A 108 -12.01 13.03 7.09
N PRO A 109 -13.09 12.55 7.73
CA PRO A 109 -13.00 11.65 8.90
C PRO A 109 -12.17 10.37 8.66
N GLN A 110 -12.22 9.78 7.48
CA GLN A 110 -11.43 8.61 7.13
C GLN A 110 -9.94 8.94 7.08
N THR A 111 -9.59 10.12 6.59
CA THR A 111 -8.22 10.64 6.59
C THR A 111 -7.66 10.72 8.01
N LYS A 112 -8.48 11.15 8.98
CA LYS A 112 -8.11 11.23 10.39
C LYS A 112 -7.63 9.89 10.94
N PHE A 113 -8.36 8.82 10.68
CA PHE A 113 -8.03 7.48 11.16
C PHE A 113 -6.67 7.00 10.61
N VAL A 114 -6.50 7.06 9.29
CA VAL A 114 -5.26 6.57 8.63
C VAL A 114 -4.06 7.44 9.00
N THR A 115 -4.25 8.77 9.06
CA THR A 115 -3.19 9.70 9.49
C THR A 115 -2.75 9.43 10.93
N GLY A 116 -3.70 9.21 11.86
CA GLY A 116 -3.36 8.86 13.24
C GLY A 116 -2.52 7.59 13.34
N LYS A 117 -2.82 6.57 12.54
CA LYS A 117 -2.01 5.36 12.48
C LYS A 117 -0.60 5.61 11.92
N ALA A 118 -0.48 6.44 10.88
CA ALA A 118 0.80 6.82 10.30
C ALA A 118 1.68 7.60 11.30
N LEU A 119 1.11 8.57 12.00
CA LEU A 119 1.82 9.35 13.01
C LEU A 119 2.27 8.50 14.21
N ALA A 120 1.40 7.58 14.66
CA ALA A 120 1.73 6.63 15.74
C ALA A 120 2.87 5.65 15.37
N LEU A 121 3.11 5.44 14.07
CA LEU A 121 4.26 4.69 13.55
C LEU A 121 5.53 5.52 13.44
N GLY A 122 5.48 6.82 13.71
CA GLY A 122 6.61 7.72 13.56
C GLY A 122 6.95 8.07 12.11
N LEU A 123 6.03 7.85 11.17
CA LEU A 123 6.26 8.15 9.76
C LEU A 123 6.37 9.65 9.52
N LYS A 124 7.22 10.04 8.55
CA LYS A 124 7.40 11.44 8.15
C LYS A 124 6.29 11.86 7.19
N PRO A 125 5.42 12.81 7.57
CA PRO A 125 4.31 13.26 6.72
C PRO A 125 4.74 14.33 5.73
N ILE A 126 4.16 14.28 4.52
CA ILE A 126 4.16 15.34 3.51
C ILE A 126 2.70 15.67 3.22
N VAL A 127 2.29 16.91 3.35
CA VAL A 127 0.92 17.32 3.03
C VAL A 127 0.86 17.84 1.59
N VAL A 128 -0.07 17.32 0.80
CA VAL A 128 -0.31 17.77 -0.57
C VAL A 128 -1.76 18.25 -0.69
N VAL A 129 -1.91 19.56 -0.82
CA VAL A 129 -3.21 20.21 -1.09
C VAL A 129 -3.46 20.14 -2.59
N ASN A 130 -4.33 19.21 -2.99
CA ASN A 130 -4.61 18.89 -4.38
C ASN A 130 -5.82 19.63 -4.92
N LYS A 131 -5.96 19.65 -6.25
CA LYS A 131 -7.05 20.27 -7.01
C LYS A 131 -7.11 21.80 -6.80
N ILE A 132 -5.98 22.46 -6.65
CA ILE A 132 -5.90 23.94 -6.51
C ILE A 132 -6.35 24.68 -7.77
N ASP A 133 -6.55 23.98 -8.88
CA ASP A 133 -7.15 24.47 -10.12
C ASP A 133 -8.68 24.68 -10.06
N ARG A 134 -9.34 24.20 -8.99
CA ARG A 134 -10.78 24.38 -8.79
C ARG A 134 -11.12 25.83 -8.45
N PRO A 135 -12.26 26.34 -8.91
CA PRO A 135 -12.68 27.72 -8.60
C PRO A 135 -13.11 27.91 -7.14
N ASP A 136 -13.47 26.83 -6.45
CA ASP A 136 -13.89 26.79 -5.04
C ASP A 136 -12.74 26.35 -4.11
N ALA A 137 -11.50 26.31 -4.60
CA ALA A 137 -10.33 26.00 -3.80
C ALA A 137 -10.08 27.03 -2.69
N ARG A 138 -9.79 26.53 -1.47
CA ARG A 138 -9.45 27.32 -0.27
C ARG A 138 -8.19 26.78 0.41
N PRO A 139 -7.04 26.76 -0.29
CA PRO A 139 -5.84 26.02 0.12
C PRO A 139 -5.29 26.47 1.48
N ALA A 140 -5.36 27.74 1.84
CA ALA A 140 -4.89 28.24 3.13
C ALA A 140 -5.72 27.68 4.29
N GLU A 141 -7.05 27.72 4.18
CA GLU A 141 -7.95 27.17 5.21
C GLU A 141 -7.78 25.65 5.35
N VAL A 142 -7.62 24.93 4.23
CA VAL A 142 -7.38 23.48 4.23
C VAL A 142 -6.04 23.14 4.90
N LEU A 143 -5.03 23.96 4.72
CA LEU A 143 -3.75 23.79 5.41
C LEU A 143 -3.91 23.93 6.93
N ASP A 144 -4.65 24.95 7.39
CA ASP A 144 -4.95 25.16 8.81
C ASP A 144 -5.73 23.96 9.37
N GLU A 145 -6.73 23.45 8.64
CA GLU A 145 -7.48 22.24 9.01
C GLU A 145 -6.57 20.99 9.11
N CYS A 146 -5.59 20.85 8.24
CA CYS A 146 -4.61 19.76 8.31
C CYS A 146 -3.71 19.89 9.56
N PHE A 147 -3.29 21.12 9.88
CA PHE A 147 -2.50 21.38 11.07
C PHE A 147 -3.29 21.08 12.36
N GLU A 148 -4.55 21.52 12.44
CA GLU A 148 -5.46 21.19 13.54
C GLU A 148 -5.69 19.67 13.65
N LEU A 149 -5.82 18.98 12.51
CA LEU A 149 -5.93 17.53 12.48
C LEU A 149 -4.71 16.88 13.13
N PHE A 150 -3.50 17.29 12.77
CA PHE A 150 -2.25 16.71 13.30
C PHE A 150 -2.12 16.98 14.80
N LEU A 151 -2.45 18.19 15.26
CA LEU A 151 -2.52 18.51 16.70
C LEU A 151 -3.51 17.59 17.43
N SER A 152 -4.69 17.36 16.84
CA SER A 152 -5.73 16.48 17.42
C SER A 152 -5.34 15.00 17.48
N LEU A 153 -4.27 14.63 16.77
CA LEU A 153 -3.72 13.28 16.69
C LEU A 153 -2.41 13.11 17.49
N ASP A 154 -2.11 14.10 18.36
CA ASP A 154 -0.90 14.11 19.19
C ASP A 154 0.41 14.00 18.39
N ALA A 155 0.47 14.62 17.20
CA ALA A 155 1.68 14.71 16.39
C ALA A 155 2.80 15.40 17.19
N ASN A 156 4.01 14.87 17.07
CA ASN A 156 5.19 15.48 17.69
C ASN A 156 5.72 16.68 16.86
N ASP A 157 6.65 17.45 17.43
CA ASP A 157 7.17 18.66 16.78
C ASP A 157 7.79 18.39 15.39
N GLU A 158 8.45 17.26 15.19
CA GLU A 158 9.02 16.87 13.89
C GLU A 158 7.92 16.55 12.86
N GLN A 159 6.80 15.98 13.32
CA GLN A 159 5.66 15.67 12.46
C GLN A 159 4.80 16.90 12.18
N LEU A 160 4.84 17.91 13.03
CA LEU A 160 4.17 19.21 12.80
C LEU A 160 4.98 20.12 11.86
N ASP A 161 6.29 19.90 11.72
CA ASP A 161 7.16 20.57 10.74
C ASP A 161 7.12 19.84 9.37
N PHE A 162 5.93 19.54 8.88
CA PHE A 162 5.74 18.84 7.63
C PHE A 162 5.86 19.79 6.43
N PRO A 163 6.51 19.35 5.33
CA PRO A 163 6.49 20.11 4.08
C PRO A 163 5.11 20.08 3.44
N VAL A 164 4.75 21.21 2.83
CA VAL A 164 3.48 21.41 2.13
C VAL A 164 3.72 21.60 0.64
N LEU A 165 2.92 20.93 -0.17
CA LEU A 165 2.88 21.09 -1.61
C LEU A 165 1.45 21.38 -2.06
N TYR A 166 1.34 22.24 -3.06
CA TYR A 166 0.08 22.57 -3.71
C TYR A 166 0.09 21.96 -5.11
N ALA A 167 -0.92 21.17 -5.46
CA ALA A 167 -0.92 20.39 -6.67
C ALA A 167 -2.23 20.41 -7.44
N SER A 168 -2.13 20.17 -8.74
CA SER A 168 -3.23 19.73 -9.58
C SER A 168 -2.85 18.38 -10.20
N GLY A 169 -3.30 17.30 -9.60
CA GLY A 169 -3.09 15.96 -10.15
C GLY A 169 -3.67 15.79 -11.56
N ARG A 170 -4.76 16.49 -11.86
CA ARG A 170 -5.36 16.48 -13.20
C ARG A 170 -4.45 17.12 -14.26
N ASN A 171 -3.85 18.26 -13.92
CA ASN A 171 -3.00 19.02 -14.84
C ASN A 171 -1.52 18.63 -14.75
N GLY A 172 -1.14 17.80 -13.77
CA GLY A 172 0.20 17.22 -13.64
C GLY A 172 1.26 18.19 -13.15
N TYR A 173 0.93 19.15 -12.28
CA TYR A 173 1.89 20.07 -11.67
C TYR A 173 1.79 20.13 -10.15
N ALA A 174 2.89 20.49 -9.50
CA ALA A 174 2.95 20.80 -8.08
C ALA A 174 3.92 21.97 -7.83
N GLY A 175 3.74 22.63 -6.69
CA GLY A 175 4.62 23.72 -6.26
C GLY A 175 4.59 23.91 -4.75
N ARG A 176 5.47 24.78 -4.25
CA ARG A 176 5.61 25.07 -2.81
C ARG A 176 4.74 26.23 -2.35
N THR A 177 4.03 26.86 -3.27
CA THR A 177 3.14 28.01 -3.01
C THR A 177 1.78 27.77 -3.66
N ASP A 178 0.74 28.34 -3.09
CA ASP A 178 -0.65 28.14 -3.49
C ASP A 178 -1.05 28.85 -4.79
N ASP A 179 -0.18 29.70 -5.32
CA ASP A 179 -0.34 30.42 -6.59
C ASP A 179 0.19 29.65 -7.80
N VAL A 180 0.81 28.46 -7.62
CA VAL A 180 1.29 27.62 -8.72
C VAL A 180 0.14 27.23 -9.67
N ARG A 181 0.34 27.41 -10.98
CA ARG A 181 -0.67 27.07 -11.99
C ARG A 181 -0.08 26.33 -13.22
N SER A 182 1.19 26.05 -13.20
CA SER A 182 1.92 25.36 -14.27
C SER A 182 3.20 24.74 -13.75
N GLY A 183 3.84 23.90 -14.55
CA GLY A 183 5.06 23.19 -14.19
C GLY A 183 4.86 21.67 -14.31
N ASP A 184 5.58 20.95 -13.49
CA ASP A 184 5.56 19.49 -13.40
C ASP A 184 5.54 19.01 -11.93
N LEU A 185 5.74 17.72 -11.70
CA LEU A 185 5.79 17.12 -10.37
C LEU A 185 7.20 17.05 -9.76
N THR A 186 8.21 17.68 -10.38
CA THR A 186 9.58 17.74 -9.84
C THR A 186 9.62 18.19 -8.38
N PRO A 187 8.88 19.24 -7.94
CA PRO A 187 8.86 19.64 -6.53
C PRO A 187 8.37 18.53 -5.57
N MET A 188 7.50 17.63 -6.05
CA MET A 188 7.02 16.50 -5.26
C MET A 188 8.11 15.43 -5.11
N PHE A 189 8.79 15.07 -6.19
CA PHE A 189 9.91 14.13 -6.13
C PHE A 189 11.05 14.65 -5.25
N GLU A 190 11.44 15.92 -5.40
CA GLU A 190 12.43 16.57 -4.55
C GLU A 190 12.05 16.51 -3.07
N THR A 191 10.79 16.80 -2.76
CA THR A 191 10.30 16.77 -1.38
C THR A 191 10.31 15.34 -0.80
N ILE A 192 9.89 14.34 -1.57
CA ILE A 192 9.97 12.94 -1.15
C ILE A 192 11.43 12.56 -0.85
N VAL A 193 12.36 12.85 -1.76
CA VAL A 193 13.76 12.46 -1.61
C VAL A 193 14.47 13.17 -0.46
N SER A 194 14.14 14.45 -0.21
CA SER A 194 14.77 15.25 0.84
C SER A 194 14.17 15.03 2.23
N HIS A 195 12.86 14.79 2.32
CA HIS A 195 12.13 14.73 3.60
C HIS A 195 11.98 13.29 4.12
N VAL A 196 11.68 12.33 3.24
CA VAL A 196 11.52 10.93 3.64
C VAL A 196 12.90 10.30 3.84
N PRO A 197 13.19 9.70 5.01
CA PRO A 197 14.48 9.06 5.23
C PRO A 197 14.67 7.84 4.32
N ALA A 198 15.91 7.53 4.00
CA ALA A 198 16.22 6.22 3.42
C ALA A 198 16.01 5.13 4.48
N PRO A 199 15.62 3.90 4.10
CA PRO A 199 15.54 2.79 5.03
C PRO A 199 16.89 2.58 5.74
N GLY A 200 16.92 2.78 7.06
CA GLY A 200 18.13 2.61 7.89
C GLY A 200 18.32 1.15 8.35
N LEU A 201 18.19 0.20 7.42
CA LEU A 201 18.16 -1.23 7.70
C LEU A 201 19.52 -1.89 7.37
N ASP A 202 19.80 -3.04 8.02
CA ASP A 202 21.08 -3.75 7.89
C ASP A 202 21.05 -4.78 6.74
N PRO A 203 21.74 -4.53 5.60
CA PRO A 203 21.80 -5.46 4.50
C PRO A 203 22.71 -6.67 4.75
N GLU A 204 23.62 -6.60 5.73
CA GLU A 204 24.55 -7.67 6.05
C GLU A 204 23.99 -8.64 7.11
N GLY A 205 22.84 -8.32 7.68
CA GLY A 205 22.18 -9.16 8.68
C GLY A 205 21.58 -10.44 8.11
N GLU A 206 20.98 -11.27 8.98
CA GLU A 206 20.20 -12.42 8.53
C GLU A 206 18.91 -11.95 7.84
N PHE A 207 18.55 -12.58 6.73
CA PHE A 207 17.34 -12.28 5.99
C PHE A 207 16.08 -12.39 6.85
N LYS A 208 15.30 -11.31 6.91
CA LYS A 208 13.97 -11.23 7.53
C LYS A 208 13.07 -10.30 6.72
N MET A 209 11.85 -10.74 6.48
CA MET A 209 10.79 -9.98 5.81
C MET A 209 9.47 -10.23 6.54
N LEU A 210 8.70 -9.18 6.81
CA LEU A 210 7.32 -9.33 7.31
C LEU A 210 6.38 -9.43 6.12
N ALA A 211 5.62 -10.52 6.01
CA ALA A 211 4.60 -10.68 4.99
C ALA A 211 3.41 -9.75 5.30
N THR A 212 3.17 -8.77 4.43
CA THR A 212 2.17 -7.71 4.62
C THR A 212 0.95 -7.90 3.73
N LEU A 213 1.16 -8.33 2.49
CA LEU A 213 0.12 -8.61 1.53
C LEU A 213 0.24 -10.05 1.03
N LEU A 214 -0.90 -10.66 0.75
CA LEU A 214 -0.99 -11.97 0.12
C LEU A 214 -1.78 -11.87 -1.17
N ASP A 215 -1.20 -12.32 -2.24
CA ASP A 215 -1.82 -12.46 -3.54
C ASP A 215 -1.75 -13.93 -4.00
N ARG A 216 -2.45 -14.28 -5.05
CA ARG A 216 -2.49 -15.63 -5.59
C ARG A 216 -2.35 -15.63 -7.11
N ASP A 217 -1.33 -16.31 -7.56
CA ASP A 217 -1.11 -16.54 -8.98
C ASP A 217 -1.52 -17.97 -9.35
N PRO A 218 -2.19 -18.20 -10.50
CA PRO A 218 -2.63 -19.54 -10.91
C PRO A 218 -1.50 -20.54 -11.08
N PHE A 219 -0.27 -20.09 -11.40
CA PHE A 219 0.91 -20.92 -11.68
C PHE A 219 1.91 -20.95 -10.53
N LEU A 220 2.10 -19.80 -9.84
CA LEU A 220 3.07 -19.66 -8.76
C LEU A 220 2.47 -19.94 -7.38
N GLY A 221 1.16 -20.03 -7.27
CA GLY A 221 0.46 -20.21 -6.01
C GLY A 221 0.41 -18.92 -5.19
N ARG A 222 0.78 -18.99 -3.91
CA ARG A 222 0.80 -17.83 -3.01
C ARG A 222 1.98 -16.93 -3.33
N ILE A 223 1.71 -15.62 -3.38
CA ILE A 223 2.71 -14.57 -3.52
C ILE A 223 2.58 -13.66 -2.30
N LEU A 224 3.65 -13.63 -1.50
CA LEU A 224 3.72 -12.81 -0.30
C LEU A 224 4.51 -11.54 -0.60
N THR A 225 3.93 -10.37 -0.34
CA THR A 225 4.59 -9.08 -0.49
C THR A 225 4.92 -8.50 0.88
N GLY A 226 6.10 -7.92 1.01
CA GLY A 226 6.56 -7.26 2.23
C GLY A 226 7.86 -6.51 2.03
N ARG A 227 8.27 -5.76 3.05
CA ARG A 227 9.58 -5.11 3.09
C ARG A 227 10.59 -6.05 3.72
N ILE A 228 11.79 -6.12 3.13
CA ILE A 228 12.93 -6.81 3.73
C ILE A 228 13.45 -5.91 4.87
N GLU A 229 13.36 -6.42 6.10
CA GLU A 229 13.75 -5.68 7.31
C GLU A 229 15.22 -5.90 7.69
N SER A 230 15.84 -6.95 7.17
CA SER A 230 17.27 -7.27 7.40
C SER A 230 17.76 -8.23 6.34
N GLY A 231 19.04 -8.13 6.02
CA GLY A 231 19.75 -9.07 5.18
C GLY A 231 19.42 -8.94 3.70
N ARG A 232 19.72 -10.02 2.98
CA ARG A 232 19.54 -10.13 1.54
C ARG A 232 18.78 -11.42 1.21
N LEU A 233 17.94 -11.36 0.19
CA LEU A 233 17.21 -12.49 -0.36
C LEU A 233 17.67 -12.76 -1.80
N ASP A 234 18.11 -13.98 -2.08
CA ASP A 234 18.43 -14.45 -3.41
C ASP A 234 17.40 -15.48 -3.90
N VAL A 235 17.20 -15.58 -5.22
CA VAL A 235 16.34 -16.61 -5.82
C VAL A 235 16.86 -18.00 -5.45
N ASN A 236 15.96 -18.94 -5.13
CA ASN A 236 16.21 -20.29 -4.63
C ASN A 236 16.86 -20.38 -3.23
N MET A 237 17.06 -19.26 -2.54
CA MET A 237 17.50 -19.28 -1.15
C MET A 237 16.53 -20.10 -0.28
N PRO A 238 17.03 -20.97 0.63
CA PRO A 238 16.19 -21.63 1.62
C PRO A 238 15.64 -20.58 2.61
N ILE A 239 14.34 -20.64 2.85
CA ILE A 239 13.62 -19.74 3.75
C ILE A 239 12.65 -20.53 4.61
N LYS A 240 12.23 -19.95 5.73
CA LYS A 240 11.14 -20.46 6.56
C LYS A 240 10.14 -19.38 6.88
N ALA A 241 8.92 -19.78 7.21
CA ALA A 241 7.89 -18.91 7.74
C ALA A 241 7.71 -19.17 9.23
N LEU A 242 7.65 -18.10 10.03
CA LEU A 242 7.35 -18.11 11.46
C LEU A 242 6.02 -17.37 11.70
N ASP A 243 5.21 -17.88 12.62
CA ASP A 243 4.05 -17.13 13.10
C ASP A 243 4.46 -15.98 14.03
N VAL A 244 3.50 -15.19 14.49
CA VAL A 244 3.73 -14.04 15.40
C VAL A 244 4.31 -14.46 16.76
N ASN A 245 4.22 -15.72 17.15
CA ASN A 245 4.75 -16.28 18.39
C ASN A 245 6.14 -16.93 18.18
N GLY A 246 6.65 -16.97 16.94
CA GLY A 246 7.91 -17.61 16.59
C GLY A 246 7.79 -19.12 16.31
N ASN A 247 6.58 -19.67 16.24
CA ASN A 247 6.41 -21.07 15.87
C ASN A 247 6.63 -21.24 14.36
N PRO A 248 7.31 -22.32 13.91
CA PRO A 248 7.50 -22.58 12.50
C PRO A 248 6.17 -22.96 11.83
N VAL A 249 5.84 -22.29 10.72
CA VAL A 249 4.68 -22.55 9.88
C VAL A 249 5.03 -23.52 8.76
N GLU A 250 6.11 -23.22 8.04
CA GLU A 250 6.66 -24.07 6.99
C GLU A 250 8.10 -23.70 6.66
N ASP A 251 8.84 -24.66 6.09
CA ASP A 251 10.13 -24.46 5.45
C ASP A 251 9.95 -24.55 3.93
N GLY A 252 10.71 -23.74 3.18
CA GLY A 252 10.62 -23.69 1.73
C GLY A 252 11.82 -23.01 1.07
N ARG A 253 11.61 -22.54 -0.15
CA ARG A 253 12.58 -21.75 -0.91
C ARG A 253 11.90 -20.58 -1.58
N ALA A 254 12.60 -19.46 -1.70
CA ALA A 254 12.17 -18.33 -2.51
C ALA A 254 12.29 -18.65 -4.00
N THR A 255 11.35 -19.42 -4.56
CA THR A 255 11.42 -19.91 -5.95
C THR A 255 11.41 -18.78 -6.96
N LYS A 256 10.77 -17.65 -6.64
CA LYS A 256 10.78 -16.41 -7.40
C LYS A 256 10.81 -15.23 -6.45
N VAL A 257 11.55 -14.21 -6.83
CA VAL A 257 11.59 -12.90 -6.18
C VAL A 257 11.22 -11.87 -7.23
N PHE A 258 10.31 -10.95 -6.90
CA PHE A 258 9.86 -9.89 -7.79
C PHE A 258 10.07 -8.55 -7.12
N ALA A 259 10.66 -7.62 -7.84
CA ALA A 259 10.61 -6.19 -7.53
C ALA A 259 9.42 -5.55 -8.26
N PHE A 260 8.99 -4.39 -7.77
CA PHE A 260 7.98 -3.59 -8.45
C PHE A 260 8.69 -2.60 -9.40
N ARG A 261 8.22 -2.48 -10.63
CA ARG A 261 8.65 -1.47 -11.60
C ARG A 261 7.43 -0.91 -12.33
N GLY A 262 7.09 0.33 -12.05
CA GLY A 262 5.79 0.84 -12.42
C GLY A 262 4.70 -0.05 -11.81
N LEU A 263 3.76 -0.50 -12.60
CA LEU A 263 2.66 -1.37 -12.20
C LEU A 263 2.97 -2.88 -12.29
N GLU A 264 4.14 -3.23 -12.80
CA GLU A 264 4.49 -4.62 -13.08
C GLU A 264 5.39 -5.22 -11.99
N ARG A 265 5.22 -6.51 -11.75
CA ARG A 265 6.14 -7.34 -10.96
C ARG A 265 7.21 -7.89 -11.89
N VAL A 266 8.43 -7.42 -11.74
CA VAL A 266 9.57 -7.84 -12.56
C VAL A 266 10.42 -8.83 -11.75
N PRO A 267 10.71 -10.04 -12.29
CA PRO A 267 11.58 -10.97 -11.60
C PRO A 267 12.99 -10.39 -11.45
N VAL A 268 13.55 -10.58 -10.24
CA VAL A 268 14.91 -10.16 -9.89
C VAL A 268 15.67 -11.34 -9.29
N GLU A 269 17.00 -11.35 -9.43
CA GLU A 269 17.85 -12.40 -8.88
C GLU A 269 18.08 -12.23 -7.37
N SER A 270 18.04 -10.98 -6.90
CA SER A 270 18.26 -10.66 -5.49
C SER A 270 17.60 -9.36 -5.09
N ALA A 271 17.34 -9.22 -3.80
CA ALA A 271 16.87 -7.99 -3.15
C ALA A 271 17.47 -7.88 -1.75
N GLU A 272 17.54 -6.67 -1.19
CA GLU A 272 18.21 -6.40 0.09
C GLU A 272 17.34 -5.56 1.04
N ALA A 273 17.82 -5.41 2.25
CA ALA A 273 17.13 -4.69 3.31
C ALA A 273 16.67 -3.30 2.84
N GLY A 274 15.40 -2.99 3.05
CA GLY A 274 14.72 -1.78 2.58
C GLY A 274 13.84 -2.02 1.35
N ASP A 275 14.14 -3.00 0.52
CA ASP A 275 13.34 -3.29 -0.68
C ASP A 275 11.95 -3.84 -0.31
N ILE A 276 10.93 -3.39 -1.04
CA ILE A 276 9.59 -4.00 -1.03
C ILE A 276 9.54 -5.01 -2.17
N VAL A 277 9.37 -6.27 -1.83
CA VAL A 277 9.41 -7.38 -2.78
C VAL A 277 8.20 -8.29 -2.65
N ALA A 278 7.90 -9.01 -3.73
CA ALA A 278 6.94 -10.10 -3.73
C ALA A 278 7.68 -11.43 -3.94
N ILE A 279 7.38 -12.43 -3.12
CA ILE A 279 8.04 -13.74 -3.15
C ILE A 279 7.04 -14.88 -3.36
N ALA A 280 7.45 -15.87 -4.14
CA ALA A 280 6.72 -17.13 -4.31
C ALA A 280 7.58 -18.31 -3.82
N GLY A 281 6.91 -19.42 -3.47
CA GLY A 281 7.59 -20.66 -3.07
C GLY A 281 7.14 -21.20 -1.72
N LEU A 282 6.27 -20.49 -1.01
CA LEU A 282 5.61 -20.93 0.22
C LEU A 282 4.12 -21.21 -0.04
N THR A 283 3.59 -22.22 0.64
CA THR A 283 2.22 -22.73 0.39
C THR A 283 1.25 -22.48 1.55
N LYS A 284 1.78 -22.34 2.78
CA LYS A 284 0.99 -22.16 4.00
C LYS A 284 1.16 -20.77 4.59
N ALA A 285 2.33 -20.15 4.38
CA ALA A 285 2.61 -18.82 4.91
C ALA A 285 1.55 -17.81 4.50
N THR A 286 1.24 -16.91 5.42
CA THR A 286 0.19 -15.90 5.26
C THR A 286 0.66 -14.53 5.76
N VAL A 287 -0.21 -13.56 5.68
CA VAL A 287 0.02 -12.21 6.20
C VAL A 287 0.38 -12.24 7.68
N SER A 288 1.24 -11.32 8.11
CA SER A 288 1.83 -11.24 9.46
C SER A 288 2.79 -12.38 9.84
N ASN A 289 3.08 -13.30 8.91
CA ASN A 289 4.18 -14.23 9.12
C ASN A 289 5.54 -13.55 8.84
N THR A 290 6.54 -13.90 9.61
CA THR A 290 7.93 -13.54 9.32
C THR A 290 8.53 -14.58 8.37
N ILE A 291 8.97 -14.13 7.21
CA ILE A 291 9.72 -14.95 6.27
C ILE A 291 11.20 -14.66 6.50
N ALA A 292 11.97 -15.69 6.78
CA ALA A 292 13.33 -15.50 7.25
C ALA A 292 14.28 -16.60 6.79
N ALA A 293 15.59 -16.37 6.95
CA ALA A 293 16.62 -17.39 6.81
C ALA A 293 16.37 -18.54 7.81
N PRO A 294 16.77 -19.79 7.50
CA PRO A 294 16.51 -20.96 8.35
C PRO A 294 17.07 -20.84 9.78
N THR A 295 18.12 -20.06 9.97
CA THR A 295 18.79 -19.82 11.26
C THR A 295 18.02 -18.91 12.19
N VAL A 296 17.15 -18.04 11.67
CA VAL A 296 16.38 -17.07 12.45
C VAL A 296 15.33 -17.77 13.32
N THR A 297 15.30 -17.46 14.61
CA THR A 297 14.34 -18.03 15.57
C THR A 297 13.32 -17.00 16.09
N ALA A 298 13.66 -15.72 16.05
CA ALA A 298 12.79 -14.65 16.54
C ALA A 298 11.99 -14.02 15.38
N PRO A 299 10.65 -14.00 15.47
CA PRO A 299 9.82 -13.34 14.47
C PRO A 299 10.00 -11.83 14.54
N LEU A 300 9.67 -11.15 13.43
CA LEU A 300 9.50 -9.69 13.44
C LEU A 300 8.23 -9.34 14.22
N ALA A 301 8.25 -8.17 14.84
CA ALA A 301 7.08 -7.65 15.52
C ALA A 301 5.96 -7.37 14.50
N ALA A 302 4.92 -8.19 14.53
CA ALA A 302 3.70 -7.95 13.79
C ALA A 302 2.66 -7.34 14.73
N ARG A 303 1.96 -6.31 14.26
CA ARG A 303 0.87 -5.74 15.05
C ARG A 303 -0.30 -6.71 15.13
N PRO A 304 -0.94 -6.85 16.30
CA PRO A 304 -2.14 -7.65 16.41
C PRO A 304 -3.24 -7.02 15.54
N ILE A 305 -3.98 -7.87 14.85
CA ILE A 305 -5.13 -7.46 14.06
C ILE A 305 -6.34 -7.46 14.99
N ASP A 306 -7.12 -6.39 14.96
CA ASP A 306 -8.34 -6.31 15.73
C ASP A 306 -9.30 -7.45 15.33
N PRO A 307 -9.88 -8.17 16.28
CA PRO A 307 -10.81 -9.24 15.97
C PRO A 307 -12.05 -8.69 15.27
N PRO A 308 -12.71 -9.47 14.38
CA PRO A 308 -13.93 -9.05 13.74
C PRO A 308 -15.02 -8.74 14.75
N THR A 309 -15.69 -7.60 14.59
CA THR A 309 -16.74 -7.12 15.50
C THR A 309 -18.15 -7.51 15.04
N LEU A 310 -18.30 -7.94 13.79
CA LEU A 310 -19.58 -8.32 13.17
C LEU A 310 -19.51 -9.76 12.67
N ALA A 311 -20.64 -10.47 12.77
CA ALA A 311 -20.82 -11.79 12.17
C ALA A 311 -21.97 -11.74 11.16
N MET A 312 -21.79 -12.41 10.03
CA MET A 312 -22.73 -12.47 8.92
C MET A 312 -22.88 -13.92 8.45
N SER A 313 -24.08 -14.37 8.18
CA SER A 313 -24.32 -15.70 7.61
C SER A 313 -24.57 -15.61 6.12
N PHE A 314 -23.86 -16.42 5.34
CA PHE A 314 -24.07 -16.57 3.91
C PHE A 314 -24.67 -17.95 3.65
N SER A 315 -25.83 -18.00 3.02
CA SER A 315 -26.52 -19.25 2.65
C SER A 315 -26.93 -19.21 1.18
N VAL A 316 -27.32 -20.36 0.69
CA VAL A 316 -27.88 -20.48 -0.66
C VAL A 316 -29.20 -19.69 -0.74
N ASN A 317 -29.38 -18.98 -1.85
CA ASN A 317 -30.66 -18.35 -2.15
C ASN A 317 -31.67 -19.44 -2.58
N ASP A 318 -32.65 -19.71 -1.74
CA ASP A 318 -33.72 -20.69 -1.94
C ASP A 318 -35.02 -20.07 -2.48
N SER A 319 -34.98 -18.78 -2.85
CA SER A 319 -36.13 -18.09 -3.43
C SER A 319 -36.46 -18.59 -4.86
N PRO A 320 -37.73 -18.44 -5.31
CA PRO A 320 -38.12 -18.78 -6.70
C PRO A 320 -37.38 -18.02 -7.80
N TYR A 321 -36.66 -16.98 -7.42
CA TYR A 321 -35.87 -16.14 -8.34
C TYR A 321 -34.38 -16.50 -8.35
N ALA A 322 -33.97 -17.52 -7.59
CA ALA A 322 -32.59 -17.96 -7.56
C ALA A 322 -32.08 -18.33 -8.97
N GLY A 323 -30.90 -17.82 -9.33
CA GLY A 323 -30.27 -18.08 -10.62
C GLY A 323 -30.78 -17.21 -11.80
N ARG A 324 -31.67 -16.23 -11.57
CA ARG A 324 -32.09 -15.29 -12.65
C ARG A 324 -31.04 -14.23 -12.96
N ASP A 325 -30.36 -13.73 -11.94
CA ASP A 325 -29.36 -12.65 -12.05
C ASP A 325 -27.91 -13.14 -11.86
N GLY A 326 -27.72 -14.47 -11.76
CA GLY A 326 -26.41 -15.10 -11.62
C GLY A 326 -26.50 -16.60 -11.50
N ASP A 327 -25.44 -17.29 -11.89
CA ASP A 327 -25.33 -18.76 -11.93
C ASP A 327 -24.56 -19.35 -10.74
N LYS A 328 -23.91 -18.52 -9.92
CA LYS A 328 -23.05 -18.94 -8.79
C LYS A 328 -23.84 -19.10 -7.49
N VAL A 329 -24.91 -19.87 -7.53
CA VAL A 329 -25.90 -20.02 -6.43
C VAL A 329 -25.66 -21.25 -5.56
N GLN A 330 -24.66 -22.07 -5.85
CA GLN A 330 -24.39 -23.31 -5.11
C GLN A 330 -23.60 -23.03 -3.82
N SER A 331 -23.92 -23.73 -2.73
CA SER A 331 -23.24 -23.61 -1.43
C SER A 331 -21.71 -23.78 -1.54
N ARG A 332 -21.25 -24.74 -2.32
CA ARG A 332 -19.82 -24.96 -2.57
C ARG A 332 -19.14 -23.73 -3.18
N VAL A 333 -19.77 -23.06 -4.15
CA VAL A 333 -19.20 -21.87 -4.79
C VAL A 333 -19.10 -20.71 -3.82
N ILE A 334 -20.15 -20.50 -2.99
CA ILE A 334 -20.17 -19.50 -1.94
C ILE A 334 -19.06 -19.78 -0.92
N ARG A 335 -19.00 -21.01 -0.41
CA ARG A 335 -17.97 -21.47 0.53
C ARG A 335 -16.56 -21.23 0.00
N ASP A 336 -16.27 -21.71 -1.19
CA ASP A 336 -14.93 -21.60 -1.78
C ASP A 336 -14.55 -20.12 -2.00
N ARG A 337 -15.51 -19.25 -2.30
CA ARG A 337 -15.30 -17.80 -2.41
C ARG A 337 -14.99 -17.17 -1.05
N LEU A 338 -15.74 -17.50 0.00
CA LEU A 338 -15.54 -16.98 1.36
C LEU A 338 -14.21 -17.44 1.96
N ILE A 339 -13.85 -18.73 1.79
CA ILE A 339 -12.55 -19.24 2.26
C ILE A 339 -11.39 -18.53 1.56
N ARG A 340 -11.51 -18.32 0.24
CA ARG A 340 -10.50 -17.61 -0.53
C ARG A 340 -10.32 -16.16 -0.07
N GLU A 341 -11.41 -15.49 0.28
CA GLU A 341 -11.36 -14.14 0.83
C GLU A 341 -10.66 -14.10 2.19
N ALA A 342 -10.99 -15.06 3.07
CA ALA A 342 -10.37 -15.16 4.39
C ALA A 342 -8.88 -15.56 4.35
N GLU A 343 -8.41 -16.19 3.28
CA GLU A 343 -6.97 -16.46 3.09
C GLU A 343 -6.16 -15.18 2.88
N GLY A 344 -6.72 -14.20 2.16
CA GLY A 344 -6.06 -12.92 1.87
C GLY A 344 -6.35 -11.83 2.90
N ASN A 345 -7.48 -11.91 3.59
CA ASN A 345 -7.93 -10.91 4.56
C ASN A 345 -7.98 -11.51 5.97
N VAL A 346 -6.96 -11.26 6.76
CA VAL A 346 -6.81 -11.76 8.13
C VAL A 346 -7.83 -11.16 9.14
N ALA A 347 -8.55 -10.10 8.76
CA ALA A 347 -9.63 -9.52 9.55
C ALA A 347 -10.96 -10.33 9.40
N ILE A 348 -11.00 -11.29 8.47
CA ILE A 348 -12.17 -12.13 8.20
C ILE A 348 -11.92 -13.54 8.73
N ARG A 349 -12.86 -14.03 9.52
CA ARG A 349 -12.89 -15.42 9.99
C ARG A 349 -14.10 -16.13 9.41
N VAL A 350 -13.88 -17.15 8.59
CA VAL A 350 -14.95 -18.00 8.03
C VAL A 350 -15.07 -19.28 8.85
N THR A 351 -16.28 -19.58 9.29
CA THR A 351 -16.63 -20.83 9.99
C THR A 351 -17.82 -21.48 9.31
N GLU A 352 -17.71 -22.77 9.03
CA GLU A 352 -18.83 -23.54 8.50
C GLU A 352 -19.82 -23.90 9.64
N THR A 353 -21.09 -23.72 9.39
CA THR A 353 -22.16 -24.07 10.33
C THR A 353 -22.98 -25.21 9.78
N GLN A 354 -23.64 -25.99 10.68
CA GLN A 354 -24.59 -27.04 10.27
C GLN A 354 -25.78 -26.36 9.62
N GLY A 355 -25.90 -26.40 8.30
CA GLY A 355 -27.03 -25.84 7.55
C GLY A 355 -26.63 -24.90 6.38
N GLY A 356 -25.36 -24.69 6.11
CA GLY A 356 -24.92 -23.90 4.96
C GLY A 356 -23.68 -23.09 5.23
#